data_793032a80d39080ef7c5c9253060f0f8
#
_entry.id   793032a80d39080ef7c5c9253060f0f8
#
_cell.length_a   1.000
_cell.length_b   1.000
_cell.length_c   1.000
_cell.angle_alpha   90.00
_cell.angle_beta   90.00
_cell.angle_gamma   90.00
#
_symmetry.space_group_name_H-M   'P 1'
#
loop_
_entity.id
_entity.type
_entity.pdbx_description
1 polymer ?
#
loop_
_entity_poly.entity_id
_entity_poly.type
_entity_poly.pdbx_seq_one_letter_code
_entity_poly.pdbx_strand_id
1 'polypeptide(L)'
;MIQINKNQIAYNCTARTRKPIYIVIHDTGNTGKGANANVHFNYFNGGNRNSSADFFVDDTQVLQVNDYTKYYTWHCGDGKGKYGITNSNSIGIEICINSDGNYNTAFQKAVELTKHLMKELNIPLERVVRHYDASRKNCPASMNKNGWALWNTFKKRLTENEEDLTMTQYDELKKEIGSIRTDVDKLKNKMIYAWVDDNMPDWAKPTVTKLMRKGYLKGDDEGKLNLDDNMLRILVINDRAGIYGE
;
A
#
# COMPACT_ATOMS: atom_id res chain seq x y z
N MET A 1 -16.75 -6.65 1.49
CA MET A 1 -16.86 -7.85 0.58
C MET A 1 -15.85 -7.67 -0.55
N ILE A 2 -14.97 -8.64 -0.79
CA ILE A 2 -13.94 -8.54 -1.86
C ILE A 2 -14.61 -8.54 -3.25
N GLN A 3 -14.17 -7.64 -4.12
CA GLN A 3 -14.57 -7.63 -5.53
C GLN A 3 -13.66 -8.54 -6.34
N ILE A 4 -14.22 -9.52 -7.02
CA ILE A 4 -13.50 -10.47 -7.87
C ILE A 4 -13.96 -10.28 -9.31
N ASN A 5 -13.05 -9.84 -10.18
CA ASN A 5 -13.26 -9.81 -11.62
C ASN A 5 -13.06 -11.22 -12.17
N LYS A 6 -13.89 -11.62 -13.15
CA LYS A 6 -13.87 -13.00 -13.67
C LYS A 6 -13.61 -13.02 -15.16
N ASN A 7 -12.62 -13.82 -15.53
CA ASN A 7 -12.34 -14.24 -16.90
C ASN A 7 -12.14 -15.76 -16.89
N GLN A 8 -12.08 -16.38 -18.07
CA GLN A 8 -11.81 -17.82 -18.19
C GLN A 8 -10.72 -18.06 -19.20
N ILE A 9 -9.63 -18.73 -18.79
CA ILE A 9 -8.60 -19.21 -19.72
C ILE A 9 -9.13 -20.40 -20.53
N ALA A 10 -8.80 -20.43 -21.82
CA ALA A 10 -9.14 -21.55 -22.72
C ALA A 10 -8.14 -22.69 -22.66
N TYR A 11 -6.95 -22.45 -22.14
CA TYR A 11 -5.82 -23.38 -22.09
C TYR A 11 -5.33 -23.58 -20.67
N ASN A 12 -4.42 -24.57 -20.48
CA ASN A 12 -3.68 -24.77 -19.23
C ASN A 12 -4.56 -25.09 -18.01
N CYS A 13 -5.72 -25.72 -18.24
CA CYS A 13 -6.59 -26.20 -17.19
C CYS A 13 -7.14 -27.59 -17.57
N THR A 14 -7.60 -28.32 -16.57
CA THR A 14 -8.13 -29.70 -16.74
C THR A 14 -9.40 -29.82 -15.90
N ALA A 15 -10.37 -30.61 -16.38
CA ALA A 15 -11.60 -30.88 -15.67
C ALA A 15 -11.33 -31.44 -14.26
N ARG A 16 -11.98 -30.87 -13.25
CA ARG A 16 -11.80 -31.23 -11.85
C ARG A 16 -12.72 -32.38 -11.48
N THR A 17 -12.18 -33.40 -10.85
CA THR A 17 -12.94 -34.58 -10.37
C THR A 17 -13.13 -34.61 -8.85
N ARG A 18 -12.48 -33.67 -8.12
CA ARG A 18 -12.57 -33.57 -6.66
C ARG A 18 -12.52 -32.09 -6.23
N LYS A 19 -13.10 -31.79 -5.07
CA LYS A 19 -13.03 -30.44 -4.49
C LYS A 19 -11.60 -30.09 -4.10
N PRO A 20 -11.18 -28.82 -4.25
CA PRO A 20 -9.91 -28.36 -3.71
C PRO A 20 -9.96 -28.38 -2.18
N ILE A 21 -8.84 -28.77 -1.58
CA ILE A 21 -8.65 -28.82 -0.13
C ILE A 21 -7.42 -28.02 0.31
N TYR A 22 -6.69 -27.43 -0.61
CA TYR A 22 -5.56 -26.54 -0.35
C TYR A 22 -5.72 -25.22 -1.13
N ILE A 23 -5.19 -24.15 -0.56
CA ILE A 23 -4.91 -22.90 -1.26
C ILE A 23 -3.39 -22.74 -1.29
N VAL A 24 -2.83 -22.58 -2.49
CA VAL A 24 -1.38 -22.46 -2.71
C VAL A 24 -1.07 -21.04 -3.14
N ILE A 25 -0.22 -20.36 -2.36
CA ILE A 25 0.21 -18.99 -2.62
C ILE A 25 1.51 -19.00 -3.41
N HIS A 26 1.54 -18.18 -4.45
CA HIS A 26 2.65 -17.94 -5.34
C HIS A 26 2.94 -16.46 -5.48
N ASP A 27 4.07 -16.11 -6.04
CA ASP A 27 4.27 -14.86 -6.76
C ASP A 27 4.56 -15.13 -8.24
N THR A 28 4.22 -14.19 -9.11
CA THR A 28 4.33 -14.37 -10.56
C THR A 28 5.78 -14.50 -11.05
N GLY A 29 6.77 -14.19 -10.21
CA GLY A 29 8.18 -14.18 -10.58
C GLY A 29 8.54 -13.13 -11.64
N ASN A 30 7.59 -12.32 -12.10
CA ASN A 30 7.76 -11.34 -13.17
C ASN A 30 7.77 -9.91 -12.59
N THR A 31 8.96 -9.30 -12.49
CA THR A 31 9.16 -7.93 -12.02
C THR A 31 9.07 -6.88 -13.13
N GLY A 32 8.82 -7.28 -14.38
CA GLY A 32 8.71 -6.39 -15.52
C GLY A 32 7.62 -5.32 -15.31
N LYS A 33 7.88 -4.10 -15.78
CA LYS A 33 6.88 -3.02 -15.78
C LYS A 33 5.63 -3.48 -16.56
N GLY A 34 4.45 -3.23 -15.99
CA GLY A 34 3.16 -3.60 -16.57
C GLY A 34 2.78 -5.07 -16.44
N ALA A 35 3.58 -5.93 -15.77
CA ALA A 35 3.28 -7.36 -15.57
C ALA A 35 2.17 -7.57 -14.51
N ASN A 36 1.00 -6.99 -14.76
CA ASN A 36 -0.19 -7.05 -13.91
C ASN A 36 -1.06 -8.30 -14.16
N ALA A 37 -2.17 -8.42 -13.46
CA ALA A 37 -3.07 -9.57 -13.55
C ALA A 37 -3.62 -9.80 -14.97
N ASN A 38 -3.95 -8.74 -15.70
CA ASN A 38 -4.46 -8.85 -17.08
C ASN A 38 -3.37 -9.36 -18.06
N VAL A 39 -2.14 -8.94 -17.90
CA VAL A 39 -1.02 -9.41 -18.73
C VAL A 39 -0.79 -10.91 -18.50
N HIS A 40 -0.84 -11.37 -17.25
CA HIS A 40 -0.74 -12.79 -16.95
C HIS A 40 -1.93 -13.58 -17.49
N PHE A 41 -3.16 -13.08 -17.37
CA PHE A 41 -4.31 -13.69 -18.03
C PHE A 41 -4.11 -13.85 -19.53
N ASN A 42 -3.75 -12.79 -20.23
CA ASN A 42 -3.52 -12.81 -21.68
C ASN A 42 -2.42 -13.81 -22.07
N TYR A 43 -1.34 -13.87 -21.28
CA TYR A 43 -0.25 -14.82 -21.51
C TYR A 43 -0.75 -16.27 -21.43
N PHE A 44 -1.46 -16.64 -20.36
CA PHE A 44 -1.93 -18.01 -20.16
C PHE A 44 -3.15 -18.36 -21.03
N ASN A 45 -3.91 -17.37 -21.50
CA ASN A 45 -5.00 -17.57 -22.45
C ASN A 45 -4.51 -17.58 -23.92
N GLY A 46 -3.27 -17.19 -24.19
CA GLY A 46 -2.67 -17.13 -25.53
C GLY A 46 -2.10 -18.45 -26.06
N GLY A 47 -2.39 -19.60 -25.42
CA GLY A 47 -1.95 -20.91 -25.85
C GLY A 47 -1.44 -21.80 -24.71
N ASN A 48 -0.97 -23.00 -25.06
CA ASN A 48 -0.42 -23.91 -24.05
C ASN A 48 0.93 -23.40 -23.52
N ARG A 49 1.00 -23.17 -22.21
CA ARG A 49 2.19 -22.72 -21.47
C ARG A 49 2.70 -23.78 -20.48
N ASN A 50 2.03 -24.92 -20.38
CA ASN A 50 2.28 -25.97 -19.38
C ASN A 50 2.24 -25.46 -17.92
N SER A 51 1.63 -24.31 -17.71
CA SER A 51 1.44 -23.69 -16.39
C SER A 51 0.27 -22.70 -16.44
N SER A 52 -0.30 -22.40 -15.29
CA SER A 52 -1.37 -21.41 -15.10
C SER A 52 -1.62 -21.19 -13.61
N ALA A 53 -2.62 -20.38 -13.27
CA ALA A 53 -3.14 -20.25 -11.90
C ALA A 53 -4.65 -20.05 -11.95
N ASP A 54 -5.32 -20.13 -10.79
CA ASP A 54 -6.75 -19.87 -10.70
C ASP A 54 -7.04 -18.37 -10.54
N PHE A 55 -6.12 -17.66 -9.88
CA PHE A 55 -6.22 -16.21 -9.62
C PHE A 55 -4.89 -15.52 -9.86
N PHE A 56 -4.98 -14.29 -10.39
CA PHE A 56 -3.91 -13.29 -10.38
C PHE A 56 -4.37 -12.08 -9.58
N VAL A 57 -3.52 -11.61 -8.67
CA VAL A 57 -3.82 -10.49 -7.77
C VAL A 57 -2.76 -9.42 -7.94
N ASP A 58 -3.17 -8.22 -8.34
CA ASP A 58 -2.33 -7.03 -8.39
C ASP A 58 -2.87 -5.93 -7.46
N ASP A 59 -2.24 -4.78 -7.47
CA ASP A 59 -2.64 -3.65 -6.63
C ASP A 59 -3.99 -3.03 -7.04
N THR A 60 -4.46 -3.30 -8.24
CA THR A 60 -5.72 -2.76 -8.76
C THR A 60 -6.88 -3.73 -8.61
N GLN A 61 -6.65 -5.03 -8.78
CA GLN A 61 -7.72 -6.02 -8.86
C GLN A 61 -7.34 -7.41 -8.34
N VAL A 62 -8.40 -8.19 -8.05
CA VAL A 62 -8.37 -9.64 -7.96
C VAL A 62 -9.00 -10.19 -9.22
N LEU A 63 -8.26 -10.93 -10.02
CA LEU A 63 -8.71 -11.51 -11.29
C LEU A 63 -8.78 -13.03 -11.17
N GLN A 64 -9.98 -13.57 -11.13
CA GLN A 64 -10.21 -15.02 -11.29
C GLN A 64 -10.11 -15.37 -12.77
N VAL A 65 -9.25 -16.31 -13.11
CA VAL A 65 -9.01 -16.71 -14.51
C VAL A 65 -9.40 -18.16 -14.79
N ASN A 66 -9.93 -18.85 -13.80
CA ASN A 66 -10.40 -20.22 -13.92
C ASN A 66 -11.64 -20.46 -13.04
N ASP A 67 -12.65 -21.14 -13.57
CA ASP A 67 -13.74 -21.68 -12.76
C ASP A 67 -13.22 -22.89 -11.95
N TYR A 68 -12.66 -22.61 -10.78
CA TYR A 68 -12.05 -23.62 -9.90
C TYR A 68 -13.05 -24.64 -9.37
N THR A 69 -14.35 -24.45 -9.58
CA THR A 69 -15.37 -25.45 -9.24
C THR A 69 -15.45 -26.56 -10.29
N LYS A 70 -15.11 -26.25 -11.53
CA LYS A 70 -15.16 -27.16 -12.69
C LYS A 70 -13.80 -27.63 -13.18
N TYR A 71 -12.78 -26.78 -13.06
CA TYR A 71 -11.44 -27.03 -13.58
C TYR A 71 -10.37 -26.81 -12.51
N TYR A 72 -9.23 -27.43 -12.66
CA TYR A 72 -8.01 -27.11 -11.93
C TYR A 72 -6.94 -26.59 -12.89
N THR A 73 -6.12 -25.67 -12.42
CA THR A 73 -5.00 -25.08 -13.16
C THR A 73 -3.69 -25.81 -12.87
N TRP A 74 -2.65 -25.50 -13.63
CA TRP A 74 -1.36 -26.19 -13.54
C TRP A 74 -0.33 -25.29 -12.85
N HIS A 75 -0.38 -25.16 -11.51
CA HIS A 75 0.39 -24.19 -10.74
C HIS A 75 1.44 -24.80 -9.80
N CYS A 76 1.31 -26.08 -9.40
CA CYS A 76 2.23 -26.73 -8.46
C CYS A 76 2.55 -28.20 -8.83
N GLY A 77 2.44 -28.54 -10.12
CA GLY A 77 2.65 -29.91 -10.61
C GLY A 77 4.10 -30.39 -10.56
N ASP A 78 5.08 -29.51 -10.43
CA ASP A 78 6.51 -29.79 -10.31
C ASP A 78 6.86 -30.66 -9.08
N GLY A 79 6.07 -30.58 -8.02
CA GLY A 79 6.20 -31.43 -6.83
C GLY A 79 5.77 -32.88 -7.02
N LYS A 80 5.11 -33.23 -8.15
CA LYS A 80 4.61 -34.58 -8.49
C LYS A 80 3.80 -35.24 -7.37
N GLY A 81 3.16 -34.41 -6.50
CA GLY A 81 2.38 -34.88 -5.35
C GLY A 81 3.19 -35.43 -4.18
N LYS A 82 4.51 -35.29 -4.18
CA LYS A 82 5.40 -35.84 -3.14
C LYS A 82 4.99 -35.40 -1.71
N TYR A 83 4.42 -34.20 -1.56
CA TYR A 83 4.03 -33.66 -0.27
C TYR A 83 2.50 -33.59 -0.09
N GLY A 84 1.74 -34.37 -0.88
CA GLY A 84 0.29 -34.44 -0.80
C GLY A 84 -0.47 -33.28 -1.43
N ILE A 85 0.23 -32.28 -1.95
CA ILE A 85 -0.32 -31.10 -2.62
C ILE A 85 -0.14 -31.26 -4.13
N THR A 86 -1.24 -31.12 -4.88
CA THR A 86 -1.27 -31.30 -6.34
C THR A 86 -2.16 -30.22 -6.98
N ASN A 87 -2.02 -30.00 -8.27
CA ASN A 87 -2.91 -29.14 -9.04
C ASN A 87 -4.38 -29.49 -8.84
N SER A 88 -4.70 -30.79 -8.84
CA SER A 88 -6.10 -31.25 -8.78
C SER A 88 -6.78 -31.11 -7.42
N ASN A 89 -6.02 -30.95 -6.31
CA ASN A 89 -6.57 -30.81 -4.97
C ASN A 89 -6.34 -29.41 -4.38
N SER A 90 -5.88 -28.44 -5.18
CA SER A 90 -5.59 -27.09 -4.73
C SER A 90 -6.15 -26.02 -5.66
N ILE A 91 -6.10 -24.79 -5.17
CA ILE A 91 -6.34 -23.53 -5.88
C ILE A 91 -5.04 -22.74 -5.84
N GLY A 92 -4.57 -22.20 -6.96
CA GLY A 92 -3.37 -21.39 -7.07
C GLY A 92 -3.70 -19.89 -7.10
N ILE A 93 -3.10 -19.12 -6.20
CA ILE A 93 -3.16 -17.65 -6.17
C ILE A 93 -1.78 -17.10 -6.47
N GLU A 94 -1.66 -16.36 -7.54
CA GLU A 94 -0.44 -15.66 -7.98
C GLU A 94 -0.51 -14.18 -7.61
N ILE A 95 0.41 -13.72 -6.78
CA ILE A 95 0.55 -12.29 -6.43
C ILE A 95 1.50 -11.64 -7.43
N CYS A 96 1.05 -10.60 -8.10
CA CYS A 96 1.86 -9.83 -9.03
C CYS A 96 2.94 -9.04 -8.28
N ILE A 97 4.16 -9.05 -8.85
CA ILE A 97 5.36 -8.39 -8.28
C ILE A 97 5.98 -7.41 -9.28
N ASN A 98 5.20 -6.90 -10.22
CA ASN A 98 5.65 -5.94 -11.22
C ASN A 98 6.19 -4.65 -10.58
N SER A 99 7.25 -4.11 -11.18
CA SER A 99 8.02 -2.99 -10.59
C SER A 99 7.25 -1.66 -10.50
N ASP A 100 6.18 -1.51 -11.25
CA ASP A 100 5.30 -0.34 -11.27
C ASP A 100 4.00 -0.52 -10.47
N GLY A 101 3.80 -1.69 -9.84
CA GLY A 101 2.68 -1.98 -8.96
C GLY A 101 3.01 -1.78 -7.48
N ASN A 102 1.98 -1.66 -6.66
CA ASN A 102 2.12 -1.61 -5.20
C ASN A 102 1.96 -3.01 -4.61
N TYR A 103 3.10 -3.68 -4.33
CA TYR A 103 3.09 -5.04 -3.76
C TYR A 103 2.34 -5.14 -2.44
N ASN A 104 2.40 -4.12 -1.55
CA ASN A 104 1.69 -4.18 -0.28
C ASN A 104 0.16 -4.21 -0.48
N THR A 105 -0.34 -3.48 -1.46
CA THR A 105 -1.77 -3.50 -1.83
C THR A 105 -2.16 -4.85 -2.45
N ALA A 106 -1.35 -5.40 -3.36
CA ALA A 106 -1.56 -6.73 -3.94
C ALA A 106 -1.54 -7.82 -2.85
N PHE A 107 -0.60 -7.75 -1.92
CA PHE A 107 -0.50 -8.66 -0.77
C PHE A 107 -1.77 -8.61 0.09
N GLN A 108 -2.26 -7.42 0.42
CA GLN A 108 -3.48 -7.25 1.21
C GLN A 108 -4.71 -7.84 0.49
N LYS A 109 -4.86 -7.58 -0.82
CA LYS A 109 -5.93 -8.18 -1.63
C LYS A 109 -5.82 -9.71 -1.68
N ALA A 110 -4.60 -10.26 -1.72
CA ALA A 110 -4.40 -11.71 -1.68
C ALA A 110 -4.78 -12.31 -0.32
N VAL A 111 -4.54 -11.60 0.80
CA VAL A 111 -5.04 -12.00 2.12
C VAL A 111 -6.57 -12.04 2.13
N GLU A 112 -7.23 -10.99 1.65
CA GLU A 112 -8.71 -10.92 1.58
C GLU A 112 -9.31 -12.02 0.70
N LEU A 113 -8.71 -12.26 -0.49
CA LEU A 113 -9.11 -13.37 -1.37
C LEU A 113 -8.96 -14.72 -0.66
N THR A 114 -7.83 -14.93 0.01
CA THR A 114 -7.56 -16.18 0.72
C THR A 114 -8.56 -16.41 1.83
N LYS A 115 -8.87 -15.40 2.66
CA LYS A 115 -9.94 -15.48 3.68
C LYS A 115 -11.30 -15.84 3.07
N HIS A 116 -11.65 -15.19 1.96
CA HIS A 116 -12.90 -15.48 1.23
C HIS A 116 -12.97 -16.94 0.80
N LEU A 117 -11.93 -17.46 0.14
CA LEU A 117 -11.85 -18.85 -0.33
C LEU A 117 -11.81 -19.87 0.82
N MET A 118 -11.09 -19.58 1.91
CA MET A 118 -11.09 -20.39 3.13
C MET A 118 -12.52 -20.58 3.66
N LYS A 119 -13.27 -19.48 3.74
CA LYS A 119 -14.67 -19.49 4.22
C LYS A 119 -15.58 -20.23 3.24
N GLU A 120 -15.51 -19.91 1.95
CA GLU A 120 -16.37 -20.48 0.90
C GLU A 120 -16.20 -22.00 0.77
N LEU A 121 -14.94 -22.47 0.82
CA LEU A 121 -14.58 -23.86 0.56
C LEU A 121 -14.35 -24.67 1.85
N ASN A 122 -14.50 -24.05 3.01
CA ASN A 122 -14.20 -24.63 4.31
C ASN A 122 -12.78 -25.21 4.39
N ILE A 123 -11.81 -24.43 3.86
CA ILE A 123 -10.38 -24.79 3.88
C ILE A 123 -9.75 -24.20 5.15
N PRO A 124 -9.20 -25.03 6.07
CA PRO A 124 -8.62 -24.54 7.30
C PRO A 124 -7.26 -23.89 7.06
N LEU A 125 -6.81 -23.08 8.01
CA LEU A 125 -5.56 -22.29 7.93
C LEU A 125 -4.33 -23.15 7.59
N GLU A 126 -4.23 -24.36 8.11
CA GLU A 126 -3.10 -25.28 7.91
C GLU A 126 -2.96 -25.71 6.44
N ARG A 127 -4.05 -25.62 5.68
CA ARG A 127 -4.10 -25.96 4.25
C ARG A 127 -3.95 -24.74 3.32
N VAL A 128 -3.72 -23.56 3.87
CA VAL A 128 -3.16 -22.42 3.13
C VAL A 128 -1.66 -22.53 3.19
N VAL A 129 -1.04 -22.82 2.06
CA VAL A 129 0.37 -23.26 1.93
C VAL A 129 1.10 -22.46 0.83
N ARG A 130 2.41 -22.52 0.82
CA ARG A 130 3.25 -21.95 -0.24
C ARG A 130 3.45 -22.98 -1.36
N HIS A 131 3.82 -22.54 -2.53
CA HIS A 131 4.34 -23.45 -3.55
C HIS A 131 5.56 -24.22 -3.02
N TYR A 132 6.39 -23.57 -2.19
CA TYR A 132 7.50 -24.25 -1.49
C TYR A 132 7.05 -25.52 -0.76
N ASP A 133 5.89 -25.52 -0.16
CA ASP A 133 5.37 -26.67 0.59
C ASP A 133 4.95 -27.81 -0.33
N ALA A 134 4.57 -27.52 -1.58
CA ALA A 134 4.19 -28.51 -2.58
C ALA A 134 5.40 -29.17 -3.31
N SER A 135 6.50 -28.41 -3.52
CA SER A 135 7.60 -28.88 -4.37
C SER A 135 9.01 -28.56 -3.88
N ARG A 136 9.16 -27.71 -2.86
CA ARG A 136 10.42 -27.07 -2.42
C ARG A 136 10.95 -25.99 -3.36
N LYS A 137 10.20 -25.60 -4.38
CA LYS A 137 10.49 -24.42 -5.19
C LYS A 137 10.49 -23.18 -4.31
N ASN A 138 11.46 -22.28 -4.50
CA ASN A 138 11.49 -20.99 -3.79
C ASN A 138 10.37 -20.07 -4.31
N CYS A 139 9.14 -20.31 -3.87
CA CYS A 139 7.94 -19.57 -4.24
C CYS A 139 6.93 -19.59 -3.09
N PRO A 140 6.34 -18.44 -2.72
CA PRO A 140 6.59 -17.09 -3.26
C PRO A 140 7.94 -16.51 -2.81
N ALA A 141 8.81 -16.17 -3.76
CA ALA A 141 10.16 -15.68 -3.47
C ALA A 141 10.16 -14.31 -2.80
N SER A 142 9.15 -13.50 -3.09
CA SER A 142 8.91 -12.20 -2.44
C SER A 142 8.75 -12.31 -0.91
N MET A 143 8.28 -13.46 -0.41
CA MET A 143 8.00 -13.69 1.01
C MET A 143 9.12 -14.45 1.76
N ASN A 144 10.15 -14.93 1.05
CA ASN A 144 11.18 -15.80 1.63
C ASN A 144 12.23 -15.05 2.48
N LYS A 145 12.36 -13.75 2.35
CA LYS A 145 13.34 -12.98 3.12
C LYS A 145 13.17 -13.19 4.63
N ASN A 146 14.29 -13.21 5.37
CA ASN A 146 14.34 -13.36 6.82
C ASN A 146 13.57 -14.60 7.33
N GLY A 147 13.82 -15.76 6.71
CA GLY A 147 13.20 -17.01 7.18
C GLY A 147 11.68 -17.03 7.00
N TRP A 148 11.16 -16.52 5.90
CA TRP A 148 9.73 -16.46 5.61
C TRP A 148 8.94 -15.48 6.50
N ALA A 149 9.56 -14.41 6.97
CA ALA A 149 8.90 -13.45 7.87
C ALA A 149 7.60 -12.88 7.28
N LEU A 150 7.60 -12.53 5.99
CA LEU A 150 6.40 -12.01 5.34
C LEU A 150 5.31 -13.08 5.14
N TRP A 151 5.70 -14.35 4.91
CA TRP A 151 4.76 -15.47 4.92
C TRP A 151 4.10 -15.65 6.28
N ASN A 152 4.86 -15.56 7.37
CA ASN A 152 4.32 -15.63 8.72
C ASN A 152 3.33 -14.48 8.99
N THR A 153 3.63 -13.28 8.47
CA THR A 153 2.70 -12.14 8.49
C THR A 153 1.43 -12.44 7.68
N PHE A 154 1.56 -13.04 6.49
CA PHE A 154 0.41 -13.45 5.68
C PHE A 154 -0.49 -14.41 6.46
N LYS A 155 0.07 -15.46 7.03
CA LYS A 155 -0.66 -16.45 7.84
C LYS A 155 -1.35 -15.82 9.06
N LYS A 156 -0.66 -14.91 9.75
CA LYS A 156 -1.22 -14.17 10.90
C LYS A 156 -2.44 -13.35 10.47
N ARG A 157 -2.34 -12.61 9.37
CA ARG A 157 -3.46 -11.79 8.85
C ARG A 157 -4.68 -12.62 8.43
N LEU A 158 -4.51 -13.89 8.07
CA LEU A 158 -5.64 -14.78 7.78
C LEU A 158 -6.49 -15.10 9.02
N THR A 159 -5.92 -15.04 10.22
CA THR A 159 -6.61 -15.30 11.48
C THR A 159 -7.13 -14.03 12.16
N GLU A 160 -6.61 -12.88 11.76
CA GLU A 160 -7.10 -11.59 12.26
C GLU A 160 -8.51 -11.38 11.67
N ASN A 161 -9.50 -11.27 12.53
CA ASN A 161 -10.79 -10.74 12.10
C ASN A 161 -10.55 -9.32 11.62
N GLU A 162 -11.13 -8.94 10.47
CA GLU A 162 -11.41 -7.53 10.21
C GLU A 162 -12.43 -7.14 11.28
N GLU A 163 -11.96 -6.76 12.47
CA GLU A 163 -12.76 -5.92 13.31
C GLU A 163 -12.91 -4.63 12.52
N ASP A 164 -14.09 -4.39 11.99
CA ASP A 164 -14.51 -3.04 11.66
C ASP A 164 -14.07 -2.18 12.85
N LEU A 165 -13.27 -1.13 12.60
CA LEU A 165 -12.86 -0.18 13.61
C LEU A 165 -14.06 0.05 14.51
N THR A 166 -13.98 -0.33 15.77
CA THR A 166 -15.06 -0.06 16.71
C THR A 166 -15.35 1.45 16.65
N MET A 167 -16.57 1.87 16.87
CA MET A 167 -16.90 3.31 16.88
C MET A 167 -15.92 4.08 17.77
N THR A 168 -15.45 3.48 18.86
CA THR A 168 -14.45 4.05 19.76
C THR A 168 -13.11 4.27 19.07
N GLN A 169 -12.58 3.27 18.35
CA GLN A 169 -11.32 3.37 17.61
C GLN A 169 -11.42 4.35 16.43
N TYR A 170 -12.58 4.38 15.75
CA TYR A 170 -12.85 5.37 14.70
C TYR A 170 -12.85 6.79 15.25
N ASP A 171 -13.49 7.00 16.40
CA ASP A 171 -13.56 8.31 17.06
C ASP A 171 -12.20 8.76 17.59
N GLU A 172 -11.39 7.83 18.15
CA GLU A 172 -10.01 8.08 18.56
C GLU A 172 -9.13 8.48 17.37
N LEU A 173 -9.17 7.72 16.28
CA LEU A 173 -8.41 8.03 15.06
C LEU A 173 -8.83 9.37 14.45
N LYS A 174 -10.12 9.68 14.45
CA LYS A 174 -10.66 10.96 13.99
C LYS A 174 -10.19 12.13 14.85
N LYS A 175 -10.08 11.92 16.17
CA LYS A 175 -9.55 12.90 17.12
C LYS A 175 -8.05 13.15 16.88
N GLU A 176 -7.26 12.07 16.69
CA GLU A 176 -5.84 12.18 16.36
C GLU A 176 -5.60 12.91 15.03
N ILE A 177 -6.35 12.57 13.99
CA ILE A 177 -6.29 13.27 12.69
C ILE A 177 -6.65 14.75 12.86
N GLY A 178 -7.64 15.08 13.70
CA GLY A 178 -8.00 16.46 14.04
C GLY A 178 -6.87 17.22 14.72
N SER A 179 -6.18 16.60 15.68
CA SER A 179 -5.00 17.16 16.36
C SER A 179 -3.84 17.40 15.38
N ILE A 180 -3.52 16.41 14.56
CA ILE A 180 -2.45 16.51 13.54
C ILE A 180 -2.75 17.63 12.54
N ARG A 181 -4.00 17.80 12.10
CA ARG A 181 -4.39 18.91 11.22
C ARG A 181 -4.16 20.25 11.88
N THR A 182 -4.57 20.39 13.15
CA THR A 182 -4.35 21.62 13.94
C THR A 182 -2.86 21.96 14.05
N ASP A 183 -2.00 20.95 14.29
CA ASP A 183 -0.55 21.15 14.41
C ASP A 183 0.09 21.45 13.05
N VAL A 184 -0.37 20.82 11.97
CA VAL A 184 0.04 21.17 10.60
C VAL A 184 -0.37 22.61 10.24
N ASP A 185 -1.56 23.05 10.64
CA ASP A 185 -2.01 24.41 10.39
C ASP A 185 -1.19 25.43 11.21
N LYS A 186 -0.83 25.12 12.45
CA LYS A 186 0.11 25.95 13.23
C LYS A 186 1.50 26.03 12.59
N LEU A 187 2.00 24.92 12.01
CA LEU A 187 3.29 24.88 11.31
C LEU A 187 3.25 25.60 9.95
N LYS A 188 2.11 25.56 9.26
CA LYS A 188 1.88 26.28 8.00
C LYS A 188 1.63 27.75 8.21
N ASN A 189 0.87 28.10 9.23
CA ASN A 189 0.60 29.48 9.63
C ASN A 189 1.69 29.93 10.63
N LYS A 190 2.96 29.99 10.19
CA LYS A 190 3.91 30.89 10.83
C LYS A 190 3.23 32.25 10.84
N MET A 191 3.13 32.87 12.03
CA MET A 191 2.57 34.23 12.12
C MET A 191 3.38 35.11 11.16
N ILE A 192 2.69 35.60 10.12
CA ILE A 192 3.26 36.53 9.15
C ILE A 192 2.68 37.89 9.53
N TYR A 193 3.56 38.81 9.85
CA TYR A 193 3.19 40.16 10.19
C TYR A 193 3.15 41.00 8.90
N ALA A 194 1.92 41.29 8.46
CA ALA A 194 1.70 42.07 7.24
C ALA A 194 1.83 43.59 7.52
N TRP A 195 1.56 44.00 8.73
CA TRP A 195 1.51 45.42 9.12
C TRP A 195 2.18 45.66 10.48
N VAL A 196 2.56 46.91 10.76
CA VAL A 196 2.95 47.34 12.10
C VAL A 196 1.68 47.69 12.88
N ASP A 197 1.06 46.65 13.40
CA ASP A 197 -0.23 46.72 14.14
C ASP A 197 -0.13 46.02 15.52
N ASP A 198 -1.27 45.81 16.18
CA ASP A 198 -1.31 45.15 17.48
C ASP A 198 -0.91 43.65 17.45
N ASN A 199 -0.92 43.01 16.28
CA ASN A 199 -0.47 41.65 16.13
C ASN A 199 1.07 41.54 16.10
N MET A 200 1.79 42.60 15.69
CA MET A 200 3.25 42.60 15.68
C MET A 200 3.78 42.72 17.12
N PRO A 201 4.75 41.91 17.54
CA PRO A 201 5.37 42.01 18.85
C PRO A 201 5.93 43.41 19.15
N ASP A 202 5.65 43.95 20.33
CA ASP A 202 6.09 45.31 20.73
C ASP A 202 7.60 45.52 20.65
N TRP A 203 8.39 44.46 20.88
CA TRP A 203 9.85 44.51 20.79
C TRP A 203 10.35 44.76 19.36
N ALA A 204 9.57 44.44 18.33
CA ALA A 204 9.93 44.59 16.92
C ALA A 204 9.41 45.89 16.29
N LYS A 205 8.29 46.42 16.76
CA LYS A 205 7.65 47.60 16.20
C LYS A 205 8.59 48.82 15.99
N PRO A 206 9.43 49.21 16.99
CA PRO A 206 10.34 50.37 16.81
C PRO A 206 11.31 50.18 15.64
N THR A 207 11.94 49.00 15.56
CA THR A 207 12.88 48.69 14.49
C THR A 207 12.20 48.67 13.11
N VAL A 208 11.07 47.94 12.98
CA VAL A 208 10.34 47.83 11.72
C VAL A 208 9.89 49.24 11.26
N THR A 209 9.34 50.05 12.16
CA THR A 209 8.92 51.44 11.87
C THR A 209 10.11 52.29 11.41
N LYS A 210 11.28 52.17 12.08
CA LYS A 210 12.53 52.87 11.68
C LYS A 210 12.95 52.50 10.26
N LEU A 211 12.93 51.19 9.95
CA LEU A 211 13.38 50.68 8.63
C LEU A 211 12.39 51.09 7.52
N MET A 212 11.08 51.11 7.80
CA MET A 212 10.10 51.63 6.86
C MET A 212 10.30 53.11 6.59
N ARG A 213 10.50 53.93 7.64
CA ARG A 213 10.75 55.36 7.50
C ARG A 213 12.01 55.67 6.75
N LYS A 214 13.09 54.86 6.90
CA LYS A 214 14.33 54.97 6.15
C LYS A 214 14.23 54.41 4.72
N GLY A 215 13.11 53.77 4.35
CA GLY A 215 12.90 53.17 3.05
C GLY A 215 13.70 51.89 2.80
N TYR A 216 14.29 51.32 3.85
CA TYR A 216 15.02 50.04 3.79
C TYR A 216 14.09 48.85 3.77
N LEU A 217 12.92 48.95 4.40
CA LEU A 217 11.89 47.99 4.39
C LEU A 217 10.67 48.52 3.66
N LYS A 218 10.28 47.87 2.56
CA LYS A 218 9.10 48.21 1.78
C LYS A 218 8.20 46.99 1.75
N GLY A 219 6.89 47.22 1.81
CA GLY A 219 5.92 46.14 1.55
C GLY A 219 5.88 45.70 0.09
N ASP A 220 5.07 44.71 -0.19
CA ASP A 220 4.66 44.34 -1.54
C ASP A 220 3.80 45.48 -2.21
N ASP A 221 3.25 45.20 -3.40
CA ASP A 221 2.42 46.15 -4.14
C ASP A 221 1.18 46.63 -3.36
N GLU A 222 0.74 45.89 -2.33
CA GLU A 222 -0.34 46.25 -1.41
C GLU A 222 0.18 46.88 -0.11
N GLY A 223 1.49 47.04 0.04
CA GLY A 223 2.14 47.54 1.24
C GLY A 223 2.33 46.55 2.38
N LYS A 224 2.06 45.26 2.15
CA LYS A 224 2.22 44.19 3.17
C LYS A 224 3.68 43.84 3.35
N LEU A 225 4.15 43.80 4.59
CA LEU A 225 5.55 43.53 4.94
C LEU A 225 5.94 42.05 4.85
N ASN A 226 5.00 41.15 5.05
CA ASN A 226 5.16 39.70 5.00
C ASN A 226 6.34 39.15 5.85
N LEU A 227 6.57 39.70 7.04
CA LEU A 227 7.66 39.34 7.95
C LEU A 227 7.24 38.19 8.86
N ASP A 228 8.08 37.17 9.00
CA ASP A 228 7.92 36.15 10.05
C ASP A 228 8.72 36.52 11.32
N ASP A 229 8.53 35.76 12.40
CA ASP A 229 9.19 36.00 13.70
C ASP A 229 10.74 35.96 13.58
N ASN A 230 11.29 35.09 12.71
CA ASN A 230 12.72 35.02 12.50
C ASN A 230 13.26 36.26 11.77
N MET A 231 12.52 36.74 10.78
CA MET A 231 12.86 38.00 10.09
C MET A 231 12.85 39.17 11.05
N LEU A 232 11.81 39.28 11.90
CA LEU A 232 11.74 40.32 12.93
C LEU A 232 12.94 40.27 13.88
N ARG A 233 13.33 39.09 14.35
CA ARG A 233 14.51 38.91 15.23
C ARG A 233 15.80 39.39 14.56
N ILE A 234 16.01 38.97 13.29
CA ILE A 234 17.18 39.39 12.51
C ILE A 234 17.23 40.89 12.36
N LEU A 235 16.12 41.53 11.99
CA LEU A 235 16.02 42.99 11.85
C LEU A 235 16.37 43.72 13.16
N VAL A 236 15.83 43.26 14.29
CA VAL A 236 16.08 43.87 15.60
C VAL A 236 17.51 43.67 16.08
N ILE A 237 18.11 42.47 15.83
CA ILE A 237 19.50 42.21 16.17
C ILE A 237 20.42 43.14 15.35
N ASN A 238 20.18 43.28 14.07
CA ASN A 238 20.97 44.15 13.19
C ASN A 238 20.82 45.63 13.57
N ASP A 239 19.62 46.05 13.96
CA ASP A 239 19.36 47.43 14.42
C ASP A 239 20.12 47.71 15.72
N ARG A 240 20.08 46.82 16.68
CA ARG A 240 20.86 46.94 17.95
C ARG A 240 22.34 46.91 17.73
N ALA A 241 22.84 46.22 16.69
CA ALA A 241 24.21 46.21 16.29
C ALA A 241 24.64 47.47 15.51
N GLY A 242 23.73 48.42 15.31
CA GLY A 242 24.00 49.71 14.63
C GLY A 242 24.11 49.60 13.10
N ILE A 243 23.75 48.44 12.52
CA ILE A 243 23.92 48.17 11.06
C ILE A 243 23.07 49.17 10.23
N TYR A 244 21.90 49.57 10.77
CA TYR A 244 20.99 50.48 10.04
C TYR A 244 21.21 51.96 10.37
N GLY A 245 22.24 52.29 11.15
CA GLY A 245 22.51 53.66 11.60
C GLY A 245 21.48 54.19 12.64
N GLU A 246 21.74 55.31 13.20
CA GLU A 246 20.81 55.98 14.12
C GLU A 246 19.57 56.54 13.42
#